data_d01e797e61aae67747d4eb4ae839dab3
#
_entry.id   d01e797e61aae67747d4eb4ae839dab3
#
_cell.length_a   1.000
_cell.length_b   1.000
_cell.length_c   1.000
_cell.angle_alpha   90.00
_cell.angle_beta   90.00
_cell.angle_gamma   90.00
#
_symmetry.space_group_name_H-M   'P 1'
#
loop_
_entity.id
_entity.type
_entity.pdbx_description
1 polymer ?
#
loop_
_entity_poly.entity_id
_entity_poly.type
_entity_poly.pdbx_seq_one_letter_code
_entity_poly.pdbx_strand_id
1 'polypeptide(L)'
;MAEKGLEWESKHISLRKAQNLSPEYVKLNPMGVVPTLIHDGQVLNESNFIMEYLDEVFPNPPLTPSDPFERAQMRIWMDKCENRMHKNINIVSFIKQGRFKRYEGLSEVEKEELYSK
;
A
#
# COMPACT_ATOMS: atom_id res chain seq x y z
N MET A 1 11.40 -5.29 -5.08
CA MET A 1 12.09 -6.58 -4.86
C MET A 1 12.51 -7.22 -6.18
N ALA A 2 11.62 -7.43 -7.15
CA ALA A 2 11.98 -8.03 -8.44
C ALA A 2 13.13 -7.31 -9.15
N GLU A 3 13.07 -5.98 -9.25
CA GLU A 3 14.13 -5.16 -9.87
C GLU A 3 15.50 -5.31 -9.19
N LYS A 4 15.53 -5.76 -7.94
CA LYS A 4 16.75 -6.03 -7.18
C LYS A 4 17.16 -7.51 -7.19
N GLY A 5 16.41 -8.37 -7.87
CA GLY A 5 16.66 -9.81 -7.87
C GLY A 5 16.51 -10.48 -6.50
N LEU A 6 15.78 -9.85 -5.58
CA LEU A 6 15.56 -10.40 -4.25
C LEU A 6 14.54 -11.54 -4.30
N GLU A 7 14.77 -12.57 -3.52
CA GLU A 7 13.77 -13.60 -3.24
C GLU A 7 12.88 -13.17 -2.07
N TRP A 8 11.60 -13.48 -2.15
CA TRP A 8 10.65 -13.16 -1.08
C TRP A 8 9.49 -14.17 -1.05
N GLU A 9 8.90 -14.34 0.11
CA GLU A 9 7.63 -15.01 0.28
C GLU A 9 6.48 -14.01 0.07
N SER A 10 5.54 -14.30 -0.83
CA SER A 10 4.38 -13.46 -1.05
C SER A 10 3.14 -14.04 -0.38
N LYS A 11 2.53 -13.26 0.54
CA LYS A 11 1.25 -13.59 1.17
C LYS A 11 0.15 -12.70 0.61
N HIS A 12 -0.71 -13.28 -0.24
CA HIS A 12 -1.79 -12.53 -0.84
C HIS A 12 -2.90 -12.22 0.19
N ILE A 13 -3.23 -10.94 0.32
CA ILE A 13 -4.33 -10.45 1.16
C ILE A 13 -5.49 -10.03 0.26
N SER A 14 -6.60 -10.75 0.32
CA SER A 14 -7.79 -10.46 -0.47
C SER A 14 -8.60 -9.30 0.12
N LEU A 15 -8.49 -8.14 -0.51
CA LEU A 15 -9.29 -6.96 -0.13
C LEU A 15 -10.79 -7.18 -0.34
N ARG A 16 -11.16 -8.01 -1.35
CA ARG A 16 -12.57 -8.38 -1.59
C ARG A 16 -13.18 -9.18 -0.45
N LYS A 17 -12.38 -9.99 0.24
CA LYS A 17 -12.79 -10.80 1.39
C LYS A 17 -12.52 -10.10 2.71
N ALA A 18 -12.16 -8.82 2.68
CA ALA A 18 -11.79 -8.03 3.85
C ALA A 18 -10.71 -8.69 4.73
N GLN A 19 -9.80 -9.47 4.15
CA GLN A 19 -8.71 -10.12 4.90
C GLN A 19 -7.73 -9.12 5.52
N ASN A 20 -7.62 -7.92 4.93
CA ASN A 20 -6.88 -6.81 5.49
C ASN A 20 -7.46 -6.26 6.82
N LEU A 21 -8.70 -6.63 7.16
CA LEU A 21 -9.37 -6.26 8.39
C LEU A 21 -9.44 -7.43 9.39
N SER A 22 -8.80 -8.56 9.09
CA SER A 22 -8.73 -9.68 10.03
C SER A 22 -7.90 -9.32 11.25
N PRO A 23 -8.22 -9.85 12.45
CA PRO A 23 -7.45 -9.58 13.67
C PRO A 23 -5.96 -9.88 13.54
N GLU A 24 -5.59 -10.89 12.75
CA GLU A 24 -4.21 -11.28 12.49
C GLU A 24 -3.48 -10.21 11.67
N TYR A 25 -4.14 -9.70 10.61
CA TYR A 25 -3.51 -8.70 9.76
C TYR A 25 -3.46 -7.32 10.43
N VAL A 26 -4.50 -6.93 11.15
CA VAL A 26 -4.55 -5.64 11.88
C VAL A 26 -3.48 -5.55 12.98
N LYS A 27 -3.03 -6.68 13.54
CA LYS A 27 -1.85 -6.70 14.44
C LYS A 27 -0.56 -6.30 13.73
N LEU A 28 -0.42 -6.59 12.44
CA LEU A 28 0.74 -6.23 11.62
C LEU A 28 0.60 -4.81 11.05
N ASN A 29 -0.61 -4.45 10.63
CA ASN A 29 -0.92 -3.14 10.09
C ASN A 29 -2.25 -2.64 10.66
N PRO A 30 -2.22 -1.83 11.72
CA PRO A 30 -3.44 -1.32 12.37
C PRO A 30 -4.35 -0.49 11.45
N MET A 31 -3.80 0.09 10.38
CA MET A 31 -4.58 0.82 9.37
C MET A 31 -5.36 -0.11 8.43
N GLY A 32 -5.10 -1.43 8.47
CA GLY A 32 -5.78 -2.40 7.63
C GLY A 32 -5.56 -2.18 6.13
N VAL A 33 -4.42 -1.62 5.73
CA VAL A 33 -4.06 -1.38 4.33
C VAL A 33 -2.92 -2.30 3.89
N VAL A 34 -2.71 -2.42 2.59
CA VAL A 34 -1.58 -3.16 2.01
C VAL A 34 -0.70 -2.17 1.24
N PRO A 35 0.61 -2.44 1.11
CA PRO A 35 1.35 -3.61 1.56
C PRO A 35 1.82 -3.56 3.01
N THR A 36 2.27 -4.71 3.51
CA THR A 36 3.06 -4.84 4.74
C THR A 36 4.28 -5.69 4.43
N LEU A 37 5.47 -5.20 4.78
CA LEU A 37 6.71 -5.95 4.72
C LEU A 37 7.04 -6.51 6.10
N ILE A 38 7.50 -7.77 6.13
CA ILE A 38 8.13 -8.36 7.32
C ILE A 38 9.56 -8.74 6.91
N HIS A 39 10.54 -8.18 7.59
CA HIS A 39 11.95 -8.48 7.38
C HIS A 39 12.65 -8.65 8.72
N ASP A 40 13.27 -9.80 8.93
CA ASP A 40 13.93 -10.19 10.20
C ASP A 40 13.04 -9.97 11.45
N GLY A 41 11.74 -10.32 11.33
CA GLY A 41 10.76 -10.18 12.38
C GLY A 41 10.26 -8.74 12.62
N GLN A 42 10.81 -7.76 11.90
CA GLN A 42 10.35 -6.37 11.96
C GLN A 42 9.26 -6.13 10.93
N VAL A 43 8.24 -5.39 11.32
CA VAL A 43 7.10 -5.05 10.47
C VAL A 43 7.24 -3.61 9.98
N LEU A 44 7.15 -3.41 8.66
CA LEU A 44 7.16 -2.11 8.03
C LEU A 44 5.94 -1.95 7.14
N ASN A 45 5.23 -0.85 7.31
CA ASN A 45 4.07 -0.46 6.54
C ASN A 45 4.42 0.76 5.68
N GLU A 46 3.50 1.15 4.79
CA GLU A 46 3.62 2.25 3.85
C GLU A 46 4.61 1.96 2.70
N SER A 47 4.06 1.83 1.50
CA SER A 47 4.80 1.37 0.31
C SER A 47 6.03 2.22 -0.03
N ASN A 48 5.94 3.54 0.14
CA ASN A 48 7.04 4.45 -0.16
C ASN A 48 8.23 4.22 0.76
N PHE A 49 7.98 4.05 2.07
CA PHE A 49 9.04 3.76 3.06
C PHE A 49 9.59 2.35 2.91
N ILE A 50 8.74 1.37 2.56
CA ILE A 50 9.19 0.02 2.23
C ILE A 50 10.17 0.03 1.05
N MET A 51 9.90 0.83 0.01
CA MET A 51 10.79 0.93 -1.14
C MET A 51 12.14 1.57 -0.77
N GLU A 52 12.16 2.67 -0.03
CA GLU A 52 13.39 3.30 0.45
C GLU A 52 14.18 2.35 1.36
N TYR A 53 13.52 1.70 2.32
CA TYR A 53 14.14 0.72 3.21
C TYR A 53 14.81 -0.43 2.46
N LEU A 54 14.12 -1.01 1.48
CA LEU A 54 14.68 -2.10 0.68
C LEU A 54 15.85 -1.66 -0.16
N ASP A 55 15.90 -0.40 -0.61
CA ASP A 55 17.04 0.13 -1.36
C ASP A 55 18.26 0.37 -0.47
N GLU A 56 18.04 0.80 0.77
CA GLU A 56 19.11 0.99 1.76
C GLU A 56 19.70 -0.34 2.25
N VAL A 57 18.86 -1.32 2.56
CA VAL A 57 19.31 -2.63 3.08
C VAL A 57 19.92 -3.49 1.99
N PHE A 58 19.43 -3.39 0.77
CA PHE A 58 19.92 -4.13 -0.39
C PHE A 58 20.39 -3.14 -1.46
N PRO A 59 21.57 -2.54 -1.32
CA PRO A 59 22.00 -1.41 -2.15
C PRO A 59 22.32 -1.75 -3.61
N ASN A 60 22.34 -3.03 -3.99
CA ASN A 60 22.68 -3.46 -5.35
C ASN A 60 21.53 -4.24 -6.02
N PRO A 61 21.14 -3.83 -7.24
CA PRO A 61 21.41 -2.57 -7.88
C PRO A 61 20.73 -1.40 -7.15
N PRO A 62 21.35 -0.18 -7.12
CA PRO A 62 20.71 0.99 -6.53
C PRO A 62 19.54 1.45 -7.38
N LEU A 63 18.39 1.75 -6.74
CA LEU A 63 17.20 2.32 -7.39
C LEU A 63 17.00 3.79 -7.00
N THR A 64 17.61 4.21 -5.89
CA THR A 64 17.59 5.59 -5.42
C THR A 64 18.75 6.35 -6.03
N PRO A 65 18.53 7.56 -6.59
CA PRO A 65 19.61 8.38 -7.12
C PRO A 65 20.68 8.72 -6.09
N SER A 66 21.95 8.72 -6.49
CA SER A 66 23.05 9.13 -5.62
C SER A 66 23.12 10.63 -5.38
N ASP A 67 22.68 11.44 -6.36
CA ASP A 67 22.60 12.89 -6.23
C ASP A 67 21.49 13.33 -5.26
N PRO A 68 21.77 14.23 -4.31
CA PRO A 68 20.78 14.69 -3.34
C PRO A 68 19.58 15.43 -3.96
N PHE A 69 19.79 16.18 -5.03
CA PHE A 69 18.72 16.93 -5.70
C PHE A 69 17.79 15.97 -6.45
N GLU A 70 18.34 14.99 -7.14
CA GLU A 70 17.56 13.94 -7.82
C GLU A 70 16.77 13.11 -6.82
N ARG A 71 17.34 12.77 -5.65
CA ARG A 71 16.60 12.11 -4.56
C ARG A 71 15.43 12.95 -4.07
N ALA A 72 15.61 14.25 -3.92
CA ALA A 72 14.53 15.16 -3.54
C ALA A 72 13.42 15.17 -4.60
N GLN A 73 13.79 15.20 -5.88
CA GLN A 73 12.82 15.11 -6.99
C GLN A 73 12.08 13.77 -7.00
N MET A 74 12.79 12.65 -6.77
CA MET A 74 12.19 11.32 -6.63
C MET A 74 11.11 11.32 -5.54
N ARG A 75 11.42 11.85 -4.34
CA ARG A 75 10.45 11.92 -3.23
C ARG A 75 9.24 12.81 -3.56
N ILE A 76 9.44 13.91 -4.29
CA ILE A 76 8.33 14.74 -4.79
C ILE A 76 7.43 13.93 -5.74
N TRP A 77 8.01 13.09 -6.60
CA TRP A 77 7.24 12.23 -7.47
C TRP A 77 6.49 11.14 -6.69
N MET A 78 7.12 10.51 -5.70
CA MET A 78 6.50 9.54 -4.82
C MET A 78 5.29 10.14 -4.11
N ASP A 79 5.43 11.35 -3.55
CA ASP A 79 4.32 12.09 -2.93
C ASP A 79 3.18 12.39 -3.93
N LYS A 80 3.50 12.84 -5.14
CA LYS A 80 2.50 13.07 -6.18
C LYS A 80 1.76 11.79 -6.56
N CYS A 81 2.47 10.67 -6.67
CA CYS A 81 1.87 9.37 -6.96
C CYS A 81 0.90 8.95 -5.84
N GLU A 82 1.33 9.05 -4.59
CA GLU A 82 0.53 8.66 -3.42
C GLU A 82 -0.68 9.59 -3.24
N ASN A 83 -0.44 10.89 -3.13
CA ASN A 83 -1.45 11.84 -2.68
C ASN A 83 -2.38 12.33 -3.80
N ARG A 84 -2.00 12.20 -5.07
CA ARG A 84 -2.81 12.68 -6.20
C ARG A 84 -3.24 11.56 -7.13
N MET A 85 -2.28 10.79 -7.67
CA MET A 85 -2.60 9.77 -8.67
C MET A 85 -3.32 8.58 -8.04
N HIS A 86 -2.79 8.04 -6.95
CA HIS A 86 -3.35 6.86 -6.29
C HIS A 86 -4.79 7.10 -5.83
N LYS A 87 -5.06 8.23 -5.18
CA LYS A 87 -6.42 8.60 -4.74
C LYS A 87 -7.40 8.69 -5.90
N ASN A 88 -7.01 9.34 -7.00
CA ASN A 88 -7.88 9.50 -8.17
C ASN A 88 -8.10 8.18 -8.92
N ILE A 89 -7.04 7.37 -9.07
CA ILE A 89 -7.13 6.04 -9.69
C ILE A 89 -8.02 5.12 -8.85
N ASN A 90 -7.92 5.18 -7.53
CA ASN A 90 -8.76 4.39 -6.64
C ASN A 90 -10.25 4.73 -6.81
N ILE A 91 -10.60 6.02 -6.90
CA ILE A 91 -11.99 6.45 -7.14
C ILE A 91 -12.51 5.87 -8.47
N VAL A 92 -11.75 6.04 -9.56
CA VAL A 92 -12.14 5.53 -10.89
C VAL A 92 -12.22 4.00 -10.92
N SER A 93 -11.26 3.32 -10.28
CA SER A 93 -11.26 1.86 -10.19
C SER A 93 -12.42 1.34 -9.34
N PHE A 94 -12.76 2.07 -8.27
CA PHE A 94 -13.88 1.77 -7.41
C PHE A 94 -15.20 1.86 -8.18
N ILE A 95 -15.38 2.90 -9.00
CA ILE A 95 -16.54 3.09 -9.86
C ILE A 95 -16.60 2.01 -10.94
N LYS A 96 -15.51 1.81 -11.71
CA LYS A 96 -15.48 0.85 -12.82
C LYS A 96 -15.63 -0.61 -12.42
N GLN A 97 -15.08 -1.01 -11.28
CA GLN A 97 -15.16 -2.40 -10.83
C GLN A 97 -16.49 -2.76 -10.17
N GLY A 98 -17.49 -1.85 -10.20
CA GLY A 98 -18.82 -2.10 -9.63
C GLY A 98 -18.74 -2.34 -8.12
N ARG A 99 -17.74 -1.76 -7.44
CA ARG A 99 -17.63 -1.86 -5.98
C ARG A 99 -18.82 -1.24 -5.26
N PHE A 100 -19.61 -0.41 -5.94
CA PHE A 100 -20.93 0.00 -5.48
C PHE A 100 -21.88 -1.19 -5.22
N LYS A 101 -21.74 -2.30 -5.96
CA LYS A 101 -22.49 -3.54 -5.65
C LYS A 101 -22.19 -4.11 -4.27
N ARG A 102 -21.05 -3.77 -3.67
CA ARG A 102 -20.71 -4.17 -2.30
C ARG A 102 -21.62 -3.50 -1.26
N TYR A 103 -22.25 -2.41 -1.63
CA TYR A 103 -23.15 -1.63 -0.78
C TYR A 103 -24.62 -1.81 -1.15
N GLU A 104 -24.91 -2.63 -2.21
CA GLU A 104 -26.28 -3.06 -2.50
C GLU A 104 -26.78 -3.93 -1.34
N GLY A 105 -27.80 -3.44 -0.63
CA GLY A 105 -28.40 -4.12 0.52
C GLY A 105 -28.00 -3.58 1.89
N LEU A 106 -27.02 -2.65 1.97
CA LEU A 106 -26.72 -1.95 3.21
C LEU A 106 -27.62 -0.74 3.41
N SER A 107 -28.06 -0.51 4.65
CA SER A 107 -28.74 0.72 5.05
C SER A 107 -27.80 1.93 4.95
N GLU A 108 -28.35 3.14 4.88
CA GLU A 108 -27.54 4.37 4.84
C GLU A 108 -26.65 4.53 6.09
N VAL A 109 -27.11 4.05 7.25
CA VAL A 109 -26.34 4.06 8.50
C VAL A 109 -25.10 3.16 8.40
N GLU A 110 -25.26 1.94 7.86
CA GLU A 110 -24.13 1.02 7.63
C GLU A 110 -23.13 1.55 6.61
N LYS A 111 -23.60 2.30 5.61
CA LYS A 111 -22.75 2.98 4.65
C LYS A 111 -21.95 4.11 5.30
N GLU A 112 -22.58 4.95 6.12
CA GLU A 112 -21.92 6.04 6.84
C GLU A 112 -20.86 5.54 7.81
N GLU A 113 -21.12 4.45 8.54
CA GLU A 113 -20.12 3.82 9.41
C GLU A 113 -18.89 3.30 8.66
N LEU A 114 -19.08 2.84 7.41
CA LEU A 114 -17.97 2.41 6.54
C LEU A 114 -17.16 3.57 5.95
N TYR A 115 -17.80 4.74 5.77
CA TYR A 115 -17.12 5.94 5.26
C TYR A 115 -16.42 6.77 6.34
N SER A 116 -16.77 6.53 7.62
CA SER A 116 -16.19 7.27 8.76
C SER A 116 -14.89 6.64 9.31
N LYS A 117 -14.47 5.49 8.76
CA LYS A 117 -13.21 4.79 9.07
C LYS A 117 -12.21 4.95 7.93
#